data_4318af852ed11b1bbbb1f75ab4b7c7ea
#
_entry.id   4318af852ed11b1bbbb1f75ab4b7c7ea
#
_cell.length_a   1.000
_cell.length_b   1.000
_cell.length_c   1.000
_cell.angle_alpha   90.00
_cell.angle_beta   90.00
_cell.angle_gamma   90.00
#
_symmetry.space_group_name_H-M   'P 1'
#
loop_
_entity.id
_entity.type
_entity.pdbx_description
1 polymer ?
#
loop_
_entity_poly.entity_id
_entity_poly.type
_entity_poly.pdbx_seq_one_letter_code
_entity_poly.pdbx_strand_id
1 'polypeptide(L)'
;IYNTIQLYRHDRLNYMKNLIAKCEKNTIYLGLKLVRGAYMEKEREQAENLNYTDPIHVNKKATDLDFKAAVEYCFKKIDFVSICVGTHNEASVSHLTQLMEDNNFNNNDNRIYFAQLLGMSDHISFNLSNKKYNVAKYVPYGPIKDVMPYLIRRAEENTSVAGQTGRELSL
;
A
#
# COMPACT_ATOMS: atom_id res chain seq x y z
N ILE A 1 -4.18 12.17 -9.84
CA ILE A 1 -5.02 11.60 -8.76
C ILE A 1 -4.81 10.10 -8.73
N TYR A 2 -4.64 9.53 -7.54
CA TYR A 2 -4.48 8.09 -7.34
C TYR A 2 -5.74 7.50 -6.72
N ASN A 3 -6.27 6.42 -7.32
CA ASN A 3 -7.27 5.57 -6.68
C ASN A 3 -6.60 4.60 -5.72
N THR A 4 -7.18 4.43 -4.52
CA THR A 4 -6.62 3.52 -3.52
C THR A 4 -7.23 2.13 -3.64
N ILE A 5 -6.38 1.11 -3.78
CA ILE A 5 -6.75 -0.31 -3.78
C ILE A 5 -6.34 -0.92 -2.44
N GLN A 6 -7.30 -1.45 -1.71
CA GLN A 6 -7.09 -2.05 -0.37
C GLN A 6 -7.08 -3.57 -0.48
N LEU A 7 -5.88 -4.16 -0.47
CA LEU A 7 -5.65 -5.58 -0.81
C LEU A 7 -5.98 -6.57 0.32
N TYR A 8 -6.43 -6.10 1.50
CA TYR A 8 -6.98 -6.97 2.54
C TYR A 8 -8.34 -7.58 2.15
N ARG A 9 -9.00 -7.04 1.13
CA ARG A 9 -10.24 -7.57 0.57
C ARG A 9 -9.94 -8.53 -0.58
N HIS A 10 -10.54 -9.71 -0.54
CA HIS A 10 -10.32 -10.77 -1.54
C HIS A 10 -10.85 -10.45 -2.95
N ASP A 11 -11.70 -9.41 -3.09
CA ASP A 11 -12.28 -8.99 -4.37
C ASP A 11 -11.42 -7.93 -5.10
N ARG A 12 -10.45 -7.28 -4.41
CA ARG A 12 -9.79 -6.07 -4.93
C ARG A 12 -8.73 -6.33 -5.98
N LEU A 13 -8.06 -7.47 -5.95
CA LEU A 13 -7.08 -7.82 -6.98
C LEU A 13 -7.77 -7.97 -8.34
N ASN A 14 -8.90 -8.68 -8.40
CA ASN A 14 -9.67 -8.84 -9.64
C ASN A 14 -10.30 -7.53 -10.10
N TYR A 15 -10.87 -6.74 -9.19
CA TYR A 15 -11.37 -5.40 -9.48
C TYR A 15 -10.29 -4.52 -10.14
N MET A 16 -9.09 -4.49 -9.56
CA MET A 16 -7.96 -3.73 -10.08
C MET A 16 -7.57 -4.17 -11.50
N LYS A 17 -7.44 -5.48 -11.73
CA LYS A 17 -7.12 -6.03 -13.06
C LYS A 17 -8.16 -5.62 -14.11
N ASN A 18 -9.44 -5.73 -13.78
CA ASN A 18 -10.53 -5.33 -14.67
C ASN A 18 -10.55 -3.81 -14.93
N LEU A 19 -10.24 -3.01 -13.91
CA LEU A 19 -10.13 -1.56 -14.05
C LEU A 19 -9.00 -1.19 -15.01
N ILE A 20 -7.82 -1.77 -14.83
CA ILE A 20 -6.66 -1.55 -15.70
C ILE A 20 -6.99 -1.95 -17.15
N ALA A 21 -7.61 -3.12 -17.36
CA ALA A 21 -7.98 -3.57 -18.70
C ALA A 21 -8.98 -2.62 -19.39
N LYS A 22 -9.94 -2.05 -18.64
CA LYS A 22 -10.85 -1.02 -19.16
C LYS A 22 -10.12 0.26 -19.52
N CYS A 23 -9.16 0.69 -18.70
CA CYS A 23 -8.37 1.89 -18.95
C CYS A 23 -7.48 1.71 -20.20
N GLU A 24 -6.81 0.58 -20.34
CA GLU A 24 -6.01 0.25 -21.53
C GLU A 24 -6.87 0.28 -22.80
N LYS A 25 -8.05 -0.36 -22.79
CA LYS A 25 -8.96 -0.38 -23.94
C LYS A 25 -9.38 1.02 -24.38
N ASN A 26 -9.46 1.98 -23.46
CA ASN A 26 -9.90 3.35 -23.73
C ASN A 26 -8.71 4.34 -23.77
N THR A 27 -7.47 3.86 -23.75
CA THR A 27 -6.25 4.68 -23.75
C THR A 27 -6.23 5.72 -22.61
N ILE A 28 -6.69 5.31 -21.43
CA ILE A 28 -6.74 6.14 -20.21
C ILE A 28 -5.60 5.74 -19.29
N TYR A 29 -4.80 6.71 -18.85
CA TYR A 29 -3.76 6.51 -17.85
C TYR A 29 -4.34 6.49 -16.45
N LEU A 30 -3.91 5.54 -15.63
CA LEU A 30 -4.46 5.28 -14.30
C LEU A 30 -3.40 5.43 -13.21
N GLY A 31 -3.69 6.23 -12.18
CA GLY A 31 -2.89 6.27 -10.95
C GLY A 31 -3.48 5.35 -9.87
N LEU A 32 -2.70 4.41 -9.34
CA LEU A 32 -3.11 3.49 -8.30
C LEU A 32 -2.21 3.59 -7.06
N LYS A 33 -2.84 3.78 -5.91
CA LYS A 33 -2.18 3.63 -4.61
C LYS A 33 -2.53 2.24 -4.05
N LEU A 34 -1.50 1.41 -3.90
CA LEU A 34 -1.64 0.07 -3.36
C LEU A 34 -1.38 0.08 -1.85
N VAL A 35 -2.33 -0.39 -1.08
CA VAL A 35 -2.23 -0.54 0.37
C VAL A 35 -2.81 -1.88 0.81
N ARG A 36 -2.40 -2.38 1.97
CA ARG A 36 -3.08 -3.53 2.57
C ARG A 36 -4.48 -3.16 3.03
N GLY A 37 -4.62 -2.08 3.76
CA GLY A 37 -5.88 -1.55 4.28
C GLY A 37 -5.86 -1.48 5.80
N ALA A 38 -6.80 -0.71 6.37
CA ALA A 38 -6.79 -0.37 7.79
C ALA A 38 -8.16 -0.49 8.48
N TYR A 39 -9.17 -1.03 7.80
CA TYR A 39 -10.55 -1.07 8.33
C TYR A 39 -11.10 -2.49 8.44
N MET A 40 -10.24 -3.50 8.61
CA MET A 40 -10.64 -4.91 8.62
C MET A 40 -11.78 -5.20 9.60
N GLU A 41 -11.63 -4.77 10.86
CA GLU A 41 -12.62 -5.02 11.90
C GLU A 41 -13.98 -4.39 11.56
N LYS A 42 -13.96 -3.14 11.11
CA LYS A 42 -15.19 -2.44 10.73
C LYS A 42 -15.89 -3.07 9.53
N GLU A 43 -15.13 -3.56 8.55
CA GLU A 43 -15.72 -4.22 7.39
C GLU A 43 -16.30 -5.59 7.74
N ARG A 44 -15.67 -6.32 8.68
CA ARG A 44 -16.21 -7.57 9.22
C ARG A 44 -17.49 -7.35 10.02
N GLU A 45 -17.46 -6.39 10.95
CA GLU A 45 -18.63 -5.99 11.72
C GLU A 45 -19.80 -5.56 10.80
N GLN A 46 -19.53 -4.80 9.78
CA GLN A 46 -20.52 -4.40 8.80
C GLN A 46 -21.07 -5.59 8.01
N ALA A 47 -20.23 -6.55 7.63
CA ALA A 47 -20.65 -7.74 6.93
C ALA A 47 -21.57 -8.60 7.81
N GLU A 48 -21.25 -8.75 9.08
CA GLU A 48 -22.08 -9.44 10.07
C GLU A 48 -23.40 -8.74 10.28
N ASN A 49 -23.39 -7.42 10.54
CA ASN A 49 -24.61 -6.63 10.77
C ASN A 49 -25.57 -6.61 9.58
N LEU A 50 -25.05 -6.62 8.35
CA LEU A 50 -25.83 -6.58 7.12
C LEU A 50 -26.00 -7.96 6.47
N ASN A 51 -25.53 -9.02 7.14
CA ASN A 51 -25.67 -10.41 6.75
C ASN A 51 -25.21 -10.72 5.30
N TYR A 52 -24.00 -10.22 4.94
CA TYR A 52 -23.32 -10.59 3.70
C TYR A 52 -21.96 -11.23 3.98
N THR A 53 -21.37 -11.87 2.98
CA THR A 53 -20.10 -12.58 3.10
C THR A 53 -18.98 -11.62 3.50
N ASP A 54 -18.19 -12.00 4.53
CA ASP A 54 -17.00 -11.23 4.95
C ASP A 54 -16.08 -10.99 3.75
N PRO A 55 -15.83 -9.72 3.37
CA PRO A 55 -15.01 -9.38 2.22
C PRO A 55 -13.51 -9.47 2.49
N ILE A 56 -13.12 -9.71 3.74
CA ILE A 56 -11.72 -9.65 4.19
C ILE A 56 -11.06 -11.02 4.03
N HIS A 57 -9.80 -11.04 3.64
CA HIS A 57 -9.00 -12.26 3.61
C HIS A 57 -8.96 -12.96 4.96
N VAL A 58 -8.96 -14.30 4.94
CA VAL A 58 -8.97 -15.14 6.16
C VAL A 58 -7.75 -14.90 7.05
N ASN A 59 -6.63 -14.47 6.45
CA ASN A 59 -5.40 -14.24 7.18
C ASN A 59 -4.47 -13.23 6.48
N LYS A 60 -3.48 -12.74 7.22
CA LYS A 60 -2.49 -11.79 6.73
C LYS A 60 -1.70 -12.32 5.52
N LYS A 61 -1.39 -13.62 5.47
CA LYS A 61 -0.62 -14.22 4.38
C LYS A 61 -1.35 -14.08 3.03
N ALA A 62 -2.67 -14.28 3.00
CA ALA A 62 -3.47 -14.10 1.80
C ALA A 62 -3.45 -12.62 1.34
N THR A 63 -3.58 -11.67 2.27
CA THR A 63 -3.41 -10.24 1.98
C THR A 63 -2.02 -9.91 1.41
N ASP A 64 -0.97 -10.50 1.97
CA ASP A 64 0.41 -10.27 1.52
C ASP A 64 0.64 -10.84 0.10
N LEU A 65 0.03 -11.98 -0.23
CA LEU A 65 0.07 -12.57 -1.58
C LEU A 65 -0.64 -11.69 -2.60
N ASP A 66 -1.86 -11.22 -2.30
CA ASP A 66 -2.59 -10.34 -3.19
C ASP A 66 -1.90 -8.99 -3.35
N PHE A 67 -1.31 -8.46 -2.28
CA PHE A 67 -0.52 -7.23 -2.35
C PHE A 67 0.69 -7.39 -3.29
N LYS A 68 1.44 -8.48 -3.16
CA LYS A 68 2.56 -8.81 -4.05
C LYS A 68 2.10 -8.95 -5.49
N ALA A 69 1.05 -9.72 -5.74
CA ALA A 69 0.47 -9.92 -7.06
C ALA A 69 -0.03 -8.61 -7.69
N ALA A 70 -0.60 -7.70 -6.88
CA ALA A 70 -1.03 -6.39 -7.35
C ALA A 70 0.16 -5.52 -7.78
N VAL A 71 1.24 -5.48 -6.99
CA VAL A 71 2.48 -4.76 -7.33
C VAL A 71 3.05 -5.29 -8.65
N GLU A 72 3.20 -6.60 -8.79
CA GLU A 72 3.72 -7.23 -10.01
C GLU A 72 2.84 -6.96 -11.24
N TYR A 73 1.52 -7.03 -11.07
CA TYR A 73 0.59 -6.77 -12.16
C TYR A 73 0.62 -5.31 -12.63
N CYS A 74 0.61 -4.36 -11.68
CA CYS A 74 0.72 -2.94 -12.00
C CYS A 74 2.07 -2.61 -12.64
N PHE A 75 3.17 -3.23 -12.17
CA PHE A 75 4.49 -3.05 -12.77
C PHE A 75 4.54 -3.53 -14.22
N LYS A 76 3.92 -4.68 -14.54
CA LYS A 76 3.79 -5.17 -15.92
C LYS A 76 2.96 -4.25 -16.81
N LYS A 77 2.13 -3.40 -16.24
CA LYS A 77 1.24 -2.45 -16.92
C LYS A 77 1.68 -1.00 -16.76
N ILE A 78 2.95 -0.79 -16.44
CA ILE A 78 3.51 0.53 -16.07
C ILE A 78 3.38 1.59 -17.17
N ASP A 79 3.18 1.19 -18.42
CA ASP A 79 2.94 2.13 -19.51
C ASP A 79 1.57 2.81 -19.45
N PHE A 80 0.62 2.21 -18.74
CA PHE A 80 -0.73 2.74 -18.52
C PHE A 80 -1.03 3.05 -17.05
N VAL A 81 -0.18 2.58 -16.13
CA VAL A 81 -0.43 2.67 -14.69
C VAL A 81 0.73 3.35 -14.00
N SER A 82 0.45 4.42 -13.27
CA SER A 82 1.38 4.94 -12.26
C SER A 82 1.04 4.36 -10.89
N ILE A 83 2.04 3.88 -10.17
CA ILE A 83 1.86 3.22 -8.88
C ILE A 83 2.44 4.02 -7.72
N CYS A 84 1.69 4.04 -6.62
CA CYS A 84 2.16 4.53 -5.33
C CYS A 84 2.01 3.38 -4.32
N VAL A 85 3.13 2.79 -3.90
CA VAL A 85 3.13 1.65 -2.96
C VAL A 85 3.16 2.17 -1.53
N GLY A 86 2.00 2.15 -0.87
CA GLY A 86 1.82 2.61 0.51
C GLY A 86 2.02 1.47 1.51
N THR A 87 3.24 1.30 2.02
CA THR A 87 3.56 0.20 2.93
C THR A 87 4.73 0.54 3.85
N HIS A 88 4.72 -0.06 5.06
CA HIS A 88 5.80 -0.07 6.03
C HIS A 88 6.55 -1.41 6.06
N ASN A 89 6.20 -2.34 5.17
CA ASN A 89 6.79 -3.67 5.11
C ASN A 89 8.02 -3.67 4.19
N GLU A 90 9.18 -3.93 4.78
CA GLU A 90 10.47 -3.94 4.08
C GLU A 90 10.52 -4.93 2.92
N ALA A 91 9.99 -6.14 3.11
CA ALA A 91 9.99 -7.15 2.06
C ALA A 91 9.18 -6.71 0.82
N SER A 92 8.07 -5.98 1.03
CA SER A 92 7.29 -5.42 -0.08
C SER A 92 8.02 -4.28 -0.80
N VAL A 93 8.75 -3.46 -0.06
CA VAL A 93 9.58 -2.38 -0.62
C VAL A 93 10.73 -2.99 -1.42
N SER A 94 11.48 -3.94 -0.84
CA SER A 94 12.58 -4.64 -1.50
C SER A 94 12.11 -5.38 -2.74
N HIS A 95 10.92 -5.98 -2.72
CA HIS A 95 10.36 -6.65 -3.89
C HIS A 95 10.15 -5.68 -5.06
N LEU A 96 9.59 -4.49 -4.81
CA LEU A 96 9.41 -3.51 -5.90
C LEU A 96 10.73 -2.92 -6.37
N THR A 97 11.67 -2.61 -5.46
CA THR A 97 13.00 -2.12 -5.88
C THR A 97 13.74 -3.16 -6.72
N GLN A 98 13.64 -4.45 -6.39
CA GLN A 98 14.21 -5.53 -7.18
C GLN A 98 13.55 -5.64 -8.56
N LEU A 99 12.22 -5.52 -8.65
CA LEU A 99 11.53 -5.48 -9.96
C LEU A 99 12.01 -4.32 -10.83
N MET A 100 12.24 -3.14 -10.25
CA MET A 100 12.77 -1.99 -10.98
C MET A 100 14.19 -2.25 -11.48
N GLU A 101 15.05 -2.81 -10.63
CA GLU A 101 16.44 -3.14 -10.95
C GLU A 101 16.54 -4.20 -12.05
N ASP A 102 15.81 -5.33 -11.89
CA ASP A 102 15.80 -6.44 -12.85
C ASP A 102 15.30 -6.04 -14.25
N ASN A 103 14.47 -4.99 -14.32
CA ASN A 103 13.93 -4.47 -15.58
C ASN A 103 14.61 -3.18 -16.06
N ASN A 104 15.75 -2.79 -15.45
CA ASN A 104 16.53 -1.61 -15.80
C ASN A 104 15.75 -0.28 -15.73
N PHE A 105 14.82 -0.16 -14.78
CA PHE A 105 14.12 1.09 -14.52
C PHE A 105 15.00 2.06 -13.73
N ASN A 106 14.92 3.34 -14.04
CA ASN A 106 15.54 4.37 -13.23
C ASN A 106 14.88 4.42 -11.84
N ASN A 107 15.69 4.58 -10.78
CA ASN A 107 15.16 4.68 -9.42
C ASN A 107 14.17 5.83 -9.24
N ASN A 108 14.33 6.92 -10.00
CA ASN A 108 13.45 8.10 -9.99
C ASN A 108 12.39 8.10 -11.09
N ASP A 109 12.01 6.94 -11.63
CA ASP A 109 10.92 6.85 -12.60
C ASP A 109 9.64 7.50 -12.02
N ASN A 110 9.12 8.51 -12.70
CA ASN A 110 8.01 9.33 -12.21
C ASN A 110 6.65 8.60 -12.13
N ARG A 111 6.59 7.37 -12.62
CA ARG A 111 5.40 6.51 -12.53
C ARG A 111 5.39 5.66 -11.25
N ILE A 112 6.49 5.62 -10.48
CA ILE A 112 6.65 4.74 -9.33
C ILE A 112 7.00 5.56 -8.08
N TYR A 113 6.17 5.43 -7.05
CA TYR A 113 6.34 6.09 -5.75
C TYR A 113 6.24 5.10 -4.61
N PHE A 114 7.07 5.29 -3.60
CA PHE A 114 6.99 4.63 -2.30
C PHE A 114 6.39 5.60 -1.29
N ALA A 115 5.41 5.18 -0.51
CA ALA A 115 4.75 6.05 0.45
C ALA A 115 4.71 5.44 1.85
N GLN A 116 5.16 6.21 2.83
CA GLN A 116 5.09 5.89 4.25
C GLN A 116 4.43 7.03 5.02
N LEU A 117 3.95 6.73 6.21
CA LEU A 117 3.43 7.75 7.13
C LEU A 117 4.58 8.55 7.74
N LEU A 118 4.36 9.84 7.95
CA LEU A 118 5.31 10.67 8.70
C LEU A 118 5.50 10.10 10.11
N GLY A 119 6.75 10.02 10.55
CA GLY A 119 7.12 9.45 11.86
C GLY A 119 7.09 7.92 11.92
N MET A 120 6.91 7.25 10.78
CA MET A 120 6.95 5.78 10.70
C MET A 120 7.90 5.30 9.60
N SER A 121 8.66 4.23 9.90
CA SER A 121 9.57 3.56 8.95
C SER A 121 10.55 4.54 8.29
N ASP A 122 11.14 5.42 9.07
CA ASP A 122 12.07 6.43 8.57
C ASP A 122 13.33 5.79 7.97
N HIS A 123 13.79 4.66 8.53
CA HIS A 123 14.88 3.86 7.97
C HIS A 123 14.58 3.43 6.51
N ILE A 124 13.35 2.98 6.20
CA ILE A 124 12.95 2.65 4.81
C ILE A 124 12.99 3.90 3.95
N SER A 125 12.35 4.97 4.42
CA SER A 125 12.20 6.21 3.65
C SER A 125 13.55 6.86 3.34
N PHE A 126 14.45 6.93 4.32
CA PHE A 126 15.79 7.52 4.14
C PHE A 126 16.66 6.66 3.23
N ASN A 127 16.61 5.33 3.36
CA ASN A 127 17.36 4.43 2.48
C ASN A 127 16.89 4.55 1.02
N LEU A 128 15.57 4.57 0.78
CA LEU A 128 15.02 4.77 -0.56
C LEU A 128 15.41 6.15 -1.14
N SER A 129 15.27 7.20 -0.35
CA SER A 129 15.61 8.56 -0.77
C SER A 129 17.11 8.70 -1.07
N ASN A 130 17.99 8.09 -0.27
CA ASN A 130 19.42 8.08 -0.51
C ASN A 130 19.80 7.39 -1.84
N LYS A 131 19.06 6.33 -2.19
CA LYS A 131 19.19 5.64 -3.48
C LYS A 131 18.43 6.33 -4.62
N LYS A 132 17.89 7.54 -4.41
CA LYS A 132 17.16 8.36 -5.38
C LYS A 132 15.83 7.78 -5.86
N TYR A 133 15.19 6.89 -5.11
CA TYR A 133 13.80 6.50 -5.37
C TYR A 133 12.83 7.65 -5.02
N ASN A 134 11.68 7.69 -5.69
CA ASN A 134 10.63 8.64 -5.36
C ASN A 134 9.91 8.23 -4.08
N VAL A 135 10.07 9.00 -3.04
CA VAL A 135 9.47 8.75 -1.72
C VAL A 135 8.49 9.85 -1.36
N ALA A 136 7.33 9.48 -0.87
CA ALA A 136 6.33 10.38 -0.32
C ALA A 136 6.07 10.06 1.15
N LYS A 137 6.10 11.09 2.01
CA LYS A 137 5.64 10.98 3.40
C LYS A 137 4.21 11.51 3.48
N TYR A 138 3.27 10.66 3.91
CA TYR A 138 1.90 11.08 4.15
C TYR A 138 1.81 11.80 5.48
N VAL A 139 1.37 13.04 5.43
CA VAL A 139 1.16 13.90 6.60
C VAL A 139 -0.35 14.13 6.74
N PRO A 140 -1.00 13.59 7.79
CA PRO A 140 -2.40 13.92 8.05
C PRO A 140 -2.52 15.42 8.37
N TYR A 141 -3.41 16.09 7.66
CA TYR A 141 -3.68 17.52 7.84
C TYR A 141 -5.19 17.78 7.80
N GLY A 142 -5.67 18.62 8.72
CA GLY A 142 -7.07 19.01 8.77
C GLY A 142 -7.51 19.42 10.18
N PRO A 143 -8.81 19.72 10.38
CA PRO A 143 -9.37 19.98 11.71
C PRO A 143 -9.12 18.79 12.65
N ILE A 144 -8.84 19.08 13.91
CA ILE A 144 -8.49 18.07 14.93
C ILE A 144 -9.53 16.94 14.99
N LYS A 145 -10.82 17.28 14.94
CA LYS A 145 -11.92 16.29 14.96
C LYS A 145 -11.86 15.26 13.84
N ASP A 146 -11.29 15.64 12.68
CA ASP A 146 -11.21 14.77 11.50
C ASP A 146 -9.88 14.00 11.47
N VAL A 147 -8.81 14.58 12.00
CA VAL A 147 -7.46 13.99 12.02
C VAL A 147 -7.26 13.04 13.20
N MET A 148 -7.83 13.34 14.37
CA MET A 148 -7.67 12.53 15.59
C MET A 148 -8.07 11.06 15.42
N PRO A 149 -9.22 10.71 14.80
CA PRO A 149 -9.56 9.30 14.59
C PRO A 149 -8.56 8.57 13.69
N TYR A 150 -7.92 9.28 12.78
CA TYR A 150 -6.86 8.72 11.95
C TYR A 150 -5.59 8.45 12.77
N LEU A 151 -5.16 9.39 13.62
CA LEU A 151 -3.96 9.25 14.45
C LEU A 151 -4.12 8.18 15.54
N ILE A 152 -5.29 8.08 16.16
CA ILE A 152 -5.60 7.05 17.17
C ILE A 152 -5.43 5.66 16.55
N ARG A 153 -6.01 5.41 15.37
CA ARG A 153 -5.84 4.11 14.67
C ARG A 153 -4.37 3.79 14.38
N ARG A 154 -3.54 4.80 14.06
CA ARG A 154 -2.10 4.57 13.83
C ARG A 154 -1.38 4.24 15.13
N ALA A 155 -1.74 4.90 16.24
CA ALA A 155 -1.21 4.58 17.56
C ALA A 155 -1.58 3.14 17.98
N GLU A 156 -2.81 2.72 17.76
CA GLU A 156 -3.28 1.36 18.05
C GLU A 156 -2.55 0.31 17.20
N GLU A 157 -2.38 0.57 15.88
CA GLU A 157 -1.60 -0.29 15.00
C GLU A 157 -0.14 -0.41 15.45
N ASN A 158 0.48 0.68 15.89
CA ASN A 158 1.85 0.66 16.41
C ASN A 158 1.97 -0.12 17.71
N THR A 159 0.99 -0.03 18.62
CA THR A 159 1.00 -0.80 19.87
C THR A 159 0.78 -2.29 19.63
N SER A 160 -0.02 -2.68 18.63
CA SER A 160 -0.19 -4.08 18.22
C SER A 160 1.05 -4.65 17.49
N VAL A 161 1.89 -3.78 16.94
CA VAL A 161 3.19 -4.09 16.29
C VAL A 161 4.36 -3.99 17.28
N ALA A 162 4.11 -3.79 18.58
CA ALA A 162 5.17 -3.72 19.62
C ALA A 162 6.10 -4.96 19.67
N GLY A 163 5.79 -6.03 18.94
CA GLY A 163 6.71 -7.12 18.64
C GLY A 163 7.76 -6.80 17.55
N GLN A 164 7.63 -5.70 16.81
CA GLN A 164 8.62 -5.27 15.80
C GLN A 164 9.56 -4.17 16.32
N THR A 165 9.13 -3.37 17.30
CA THR A 165 9.96 -2.33 17.92
C THR A 165 11.11 -2.90 18.76
N GLY A 166 11.05 -4.16 19.15
CA GLY A 166 12.16 -4.87 19.82
C GLY A 166 13.41 -5.07 18.93
N ARG A 167 13.31 -4.88 17.62
CA ARG A 167 14.46 -4.96 16.70
C ARG A 167 15.17 -3.63 16.50
N GLU A 168 14.52 -2.50 16.75
CA GLU A 168 15.15 -1.18 16.63
C GLU A 168 15.99 -0.80 17.88
N LEU A 169 15.77 -1.48 19.01
CA LEU A 169 16.51 -1.25 20.27
C LEU A 169 17.70 -2.21 20.49
N SER A 170 18.00 -3.07 19.51
CA SER A 170 19.11 -4.05 19.62
C SER A 170 20.25 -3.78 18.63
N LEU A 171 20.47 -2.52 18.24
CA LEU A 171 21.66 -2.07 17.52
C LEU A 171 22.48 -1.12 18.36
#